data_1c43dc5272181c823cbea1a2f88f5bdd
#
_entry.id   1c43dc5272181c823cbea1a2f88f5bdd
#
_cell.length_a   1.000
_cell.length_b   1.000
_cell.length_c   1.000
_cell.angle_alpha   90.00
_cell.angle_beta   90.00
_cell.angle_gamma   90.00
#
_symmetry.space_group_name_H-M   'P 1'
#
loop_
_entity.id
_entity.type
_entity.pdbx_description
1 polymer ?
#
loop_
_entity_poly.entity_id
_entity_poly.type
_entity_poly.pdbx_seq_one_letter_code
_entity_poly.pdbx_strand_id
1 'polypeptide(L)' 'LYCIGKFAHHYHLSDKQAYAYLRRHKGIDFLVDNYEAEHQLSLDDAVKDLASVCRRYGGGLPC' A
#
# COMPACT_ATOMS: atom_id res chain seq x y z
N LEU A 1 5.15 6.63 6.32
CA LEU A 1 5.09 7.13 4.96
C LEU A 1 3.71 7.67 4.65
N TYR A 2 3.68 8.71 3.86
CA TYR A 2 2.42 9.39 3.55
C TYR A 2 1.44 8.47 2.80
N CYS A 3 1.94 7.64 1.91
CA CYS A 3 1.06 6.75 1.15
C CYS A 3 0.43 5.66 2.02
N ILE A 4 1.02 5.32 3.17
CA ILE A 4 0.39 4.39 4.11
C ILE A 4 -0.88 5.01 4.69
N GLY A 5 -0.82 6.29 5.06
CA GLY A 5 -2.00 7.00 5.55
C GLY A 5 -3.09 7.09 4.48
N LYS A 6 -2.72 7.34 3.25
CA LYS A 6 -3.67 7.40 2.14
C LYS A 6 -4.30 6.02 1.88
N PHE A 7 -3.50 4.96 1.94
CA PHE A 7 -3.99 3.60 1.82
C PHE A 7 -4.98 3.27 2.93
N ALA A 8 -4.63 3.65 4.16
CA ALA A 8 -5.51 3.44 5.31
C ALA A 8 -6.85 4.13 5.11
N HIS A 9 -6.82 5.39 4.69
CA HIS A 9 -8.03 6.17 4.45
C HIS A 9 -8.90 5.51 3.38
N HIS A 10 -8.28 5.09 2.29
CA HIS A 10 -9.00 4.48 1.16
C HIS A 10 -9.77 3.23 1.58
N TYR A 11 -9.18 2.42 2.45
CA TYR A 11 -9.77 1.15 2.88
C TYR A 11 -10.41 1.21 4.27
N HIS A 12 -10.56 2.42 4.84
CA HIS A 12 -11.19 2.61 6.15
C HIS A 12 -10.48 1.84 7.25
N LEU A 13 -9.15 1.83 7.21
CA LEU A 13 -8.32 1.18 8.21
C LEU A 13 -7.64 2.24 9.08
N SER A 14 -7.24 1.86 10.30
CA SER A 14 -6.32 2.69 11.06
C SER A 14 -4.94 2.62 10.41
N ASP A 15 -4.07 3.57 10.73
CA ASP A 15 -2.70 3.55 10.21
C ASP A 15 -1.99 2.27 10.63
N LYS A 16 -2.22 1.82 11.86
CA LYS A 16 -1.62 0.59 12.38
C LYS A 16 -2.09 -0.63 11.60
N GLN A 17 -3.40 -0.69 11.32
CA GLN A 17 -3.96 -1.81 10.54
C GLN A 17 -3.42 -1.80 9.12
N ALA A 18 -3.35 -0.63 8.51
CA ALA A 18 -2.82 -0.51 7.16
C ALA A 18 -1.37 -0.95 7.08
N TYR A 19 -0.55 -0.50 8.03
CA TYR A 19 0.86 -0.87 8.07
C TYR A 19 1.02 -2.38 8.22
N ALA A 20 0.26 -2.99 9.14
CA ALA A 20 0.33 -4.43 9.36
C ALA A 20 -0.07 -5.22 8.10
N TYR A 21 -1.14 -4.78 7.44
CA TYR A 21 -1.59 -5.41 6.21
C TYR A 21 -0.54 -5.29 5.10
N LEU A 22 -0.01 -4.09 4.89
CA LEU A 22 1.01 -3.87 3.86
C LEU A 22 2.27 -4.67 4.13
N ARG A 23 2.68 -4.73 5.39
CA ARG A 23 3.86 -5.50 5.76
C ARG A 23 3.65 -6.99 5.50
N ARG A 24 2.50 -7.51 5.89
CA ARG A 24 2.19 -8.93 5.75
C ARG A 24 2.15 -9.37 4.29
N HIS A 25 1.63 -8.51 3.42
CA HIS A 25 1.41 -8.84 2.01
C HIS A 25 2.43 -8.16 1.10
N LYS A 26 3.60 -7.85 1.62
CA LYS A 26 4.75 -7.34 0.86
C LYS A 26 4.61 -5.95 0.28
N GLY A 27 3.59 -5.20 0.71
CA GLY A 27 3.41 -3.83 0.26
C GLY A 27 4.53 -2.91 0.74
N ILE A 28 4.98 -3.09 1.99
CA ILE A 28 6.08 -2.27 2.51
C ILE A 28 7.37 -2.58 1.75
N ASP A 29 7.67 -3.85 1.51
CA ASP A 29 8.85 -4.24 0.75
C ASP A 29 8.81 -3.63 -0.65
N PHE A 30 7.65 -3.64 -1.28
CA PHE A 30 7.46 -3.03 -2.60
C PHE A 30 7.75 -1.53 -2.56
N LEU A 31 7.26 -0.82 -1.56
CA LEU A 31 7.51 0.62 -1.44
C LEU A 31 8.99 0.92 -1.27
N VAL A 32 9.68 0.15 -0.46
CA VAL A 32 11.11 0.34 -0.23
C VAL A 32 11.89 0.07 -1.51
N ASP A 33 11.60 -1.04 -2.18
CA ASP A 33 12.34 -1.45 -3.36
C ASP A 33 12.07 -0.55 -4.58
N ASN A 34 10.90 0.09 -4.62
CA ASN A 34 10.50 0.92 -5.76
C ASN A 34 10.23 2.37 -5.36
N TYR A 35 10.87 2.84 -4.30
CA TYR A 35 10.58 4.15 -3.73
C TYR A 35 10.71 5.27 -4.78
N GLU A 36 11.77 5.25 -5.57
CA GLU A 36 12.02 6.28 -6.57
C GLU A 36 10.88 6.42 -7.56
N ALA A 37 10.37 5.30 -8.05
CA ALA A 37 9.26 5.30 -8.99
C ALA A 37 7.94 5.65 -8.30
N GLU A 38 7.69 5.06 -7.13
CA GLU A 38 6.40 5.20 -6.47
C GLU A 38 6.17 6.59 -5.91
N HIS A 39 7.20 7.26 -5.39
CA HIS A 39 6.99 8.60 -4.82
C HIS A 39 6.73 9.66 -5.89
N GLN A 40 6.95 9.35 -7.16
CA GLN A 40 6.64 10.26 -8.26
C GLN A 40 5.20 10.11 -8.76
N LEU A 41 4.50 9.08 -8.31
CA LEU A 41 3.10 8.87 -8.70
C LEU A 41 2.17 9.71 -7.83
N SER A 42 0.94 9.90 -8.31
CA SER A 42 -0.10 10.45 -7.45
C SER A 42 -0.36 9.48 -6.32
N LEU A 43 -0.92 9.99 -5.21
CA LEU A 43 -1.24 9.13 -4.07
C LEU A 43 -2.26 8.05 -4.46
N ASP A 44 -3.22 8.40 -5.32
CA ASP A 44 -4.22 7.44 -5.77
C ASP A 44 -3.58 6.31 -6.58
N ASP A 45 -2.64 6.63 -7.44
CA ASP A 45 -1.93 5.62 -8.23
C ASP A 45 -1.04 4.75 -7.34
N ALA A 46 -0.38 5.35 -6.34
CA ALA A 46 0.43 4.59 -5.40
C ALA A 46 -0.43 3.60 -4.61
N VAL A 47 -1.62 4.03 -4.17
CA VAL A 47 -2.56 3.14 -3.47
C VAL A 47 -2.98 1.97 -4.36
N LYS A 48 -3.26 2.23 -5.63
CA LYS A 48 -3.62 1.17 -6.58
C LYS A 48 -2.49 0.16 -6.75
N ASP A 49 -1.26 0.64 -6.85
CA ASP A 49 -0.10 -0.25 -6.98
C ASP A 49 0.07 -1.10 -5.73
N LEU A 50 -0.07 -0.48 -4.55
CA LEU A 50 0.02 -1.22 -3.29
C LEU A 50 -1.06 -2.30 -3.17
N ALA A 51 -2.30 -1.96 -3.52
CA ALA A 51 -3.40 -2.92 -3.47
C ALA A 51 -3.14 -4.09 -4.42
N SER A 52 -2.63 -3.81 -5.61
CA SER A 52 -2.31 -4.84 -6.59
C SER A 52 -1.22 -5.78 -6.09
N VAL A 53 -0.15 -5.22 -5.52
CA VAL A 53 0.96 -6.02 -4.97
C VAL A 53 0.46 -6.89 -3.81
N CYS A 54 -0.28 -6.29 -2.89
CA CYS A 54 -0.79 -7.02 -1.73
C CYS A 54 -1.69 -8.18 -2.14
N ARG A 55 -2.55 -7.95 -3.12
CA ARG A 55 -3.45 -9.00 -3.59
C ARG A 55 -2.68 -10.14 -4.22
N ARG A 56 -1.59 -9.84 -4.94
CA ARG A 56 -0.72 -10.87 -5.53
C ARG A 56 -0.11 -11.77 -4.45
N TYR A 57 0.12 -11.22 -3.27
CA TYR A 57 0.76 -11.94 -2.16
C TYR A 57 -0.24 -12.30 -1.07
N GLY A 58 -1.46 -12.60 -1.44
CA GLY A 58 -2.43 -13.20 -0.53
C GLY A 58 -3.36 -12.22 0.19
N GLY A 59 -3.30 -10.93 -0.14
CA GLY A 59 -4.19 -9.96 0.47
C GLY A 59 -5.62 -10.08 -0.02
N GLY A 60 -6.58 -9.72 0.84
CA GLY A 60 -8.00 -9.85 0.57
C GLY A 60 -8.76 -8.55 0.33
N LEU A 61 -8.10 -7.40 0.40
CA LEU A 61 -8.79 -6.15 0.17
C LEU A 61 -9.09 -5.95 -1.32
N PRO A 62 -10.25 -5.39 -1.66
CA PRO A 62 -10.58 -5.12 -3.06
C PRO A 62 -9.70 -4.01 -3.63
N CYS A 63 -9.58 -3.98 -4.93
CA CYS A 63 -8.84 -2.92 -5.62
C CYS A 63 -9.48 -1.55 -5.51
#